data_ff69b22b668800588dc502a87390107d
#
_entry.id   ff69b22b668800588dc502a87390107d
#
_cell.length_a   1.000
_cell.length_b   1.000
_cell.length_c   1.000
_cell.angle_alpha   90.00
_cell.angle_beta   90.00
_cell.angle_gamma   90.00
#
_symmetry.space_group_name_H-M   'P 1'
#
loop_
_entity.id
_entity.type
_entity.pdbx_description
1 polymer ?
#
loop_
_entity_poly.entity_id
_entity_poly.type
_entity_poly.pdbx_seq_one_letter_code
_entity_poly.pdbx_strand_id
1 'polypeptide(L)'
;KKTATVYKGKTTTLKATVTGTAAAKVTFTSSNPKVAAVNKTTGKVTAKAKGTAVITAKCGDVKVTCKVTVKNPTLTLNKTSASVKVGKTTKITAKAAPSGKVTYKSGNKKIATVSSNGTIKGIKKGTAKITVTCNGVTKTVKVTVK
;
A
#
# COMPACT_ATOMS: atom_id res chain seq x y z
N LYS A 1 14.19 -16.85 4.63
CA LYS A 1 14.05 -15.50 5.24
C LYS A 1 13.58 -15.62 6.67
N LYS A 2 14.28 -14.99 7.62
CA LYS A 2 13.88 -14.95 9.05
C LYS A 2 12.81 -13.88 9.33
N THR A 3 12.71 -12.86 8.44
CA THR A 3 11.74 -11.76 8.56
C THR A 3 11.17 -11.37 7.19
N ALA A 4 9.93 -10.90 7.18
CA ALA A 4 9.28 -10.34 6.00
C ALA A 4 8.40 -9.14 6.40
N THR A 5 8.33 -8.12 5.55
CA THR A 5 7.41 -7.00 5.72
C THR A 5 6.43 -7.00 4.54
N VAL A 6 5.14 -6.91 4.85
CA VAL A 6 4.06 -6.91 3.84
C VAL A 6 3.08 -5.79 4.18
N TYR A 7 2.52 -5.14 3.19
CA TYR A 7 1.48 -4.13 3.42
C TYR A 7 0.09 -4.76 3.45
N LYS A 8 -0.80 -4.25 4.29
CA LYS A 8 -2.20 -4.68 4.37
C LYS A 8 -2.83 -4.76 2.97
N GLY A 9 -3.52 -5.86 2.68
CA GLY A 9 -4.13 -6.15 1.38
C GLY A 9 -3.16 -6.72 0.34
N LYS A 10 -1.87 -6.86 0.65
CA LYS A 10 -0.88 -7.50 -0.23
C LYS A 10 -0.54 -8.91 0.24
N THR A 11 0.09 -9.67 -0.65
CA THR A 11 0.54 -11.04 -0.37
C THR A 11 2.05 -11.18 -0.57
N THR A 12 2.64 -12.17 0.08
CA THR A 12 4.01 -12.62 -0.15
C THR A 12 4.04 -14.14 -0.02
N THR A 13 4.99 -14.80 -0.68
CA THR A 13 5.16 -16.25 -0.56
C THR A 13 6.44 -16.54 0.20
N LEU A 14 6.33 -17.35 1.25
CA LEU A 14 7.46 -17.88 1.99
C LEU A 14 7.81 -19.24 1.39
N LYS A 15 9.05 -19.38 0.97
CA LYS A 15 9.59 -20.66 0.50
C LYS A 15 10.40 -21.30 1.62
N ALA A 16 10.11 -22.54 1.95
CA ALA A 16 10.95 -23.39 2.78
C ALA A 16 11.67 -24.40 1.88
N THR A 17 12.96 -24.51 2.04
CA THR A 17 13.78 -25.52 1.34
C THR A 17 14.07 -26.65 2.33
N VAL A 18 13.77 -27.88 1.92
CA VAL A 18 14.09 -29.08 2.65
C VAL A 18 15.33 -29.70 1.99
N THR A 19 16.37 -29.92 2.78
CA THR A 19 17.58 -30.65 2.34
C THR A 19 17.54 -32.05 2.95
N GLY A 20 17.79 -33.07 2.16
CA GLY A 20 17.75 -34.48 2.57
C GLY A 20 16.93 -35.33 1.62
N THR A 21 16.98 -36.64 1.81
CA THR A 21 16.44 -37.67 0.88
C THR A 21 14.94 -37.93 1.01
N ALA A 22 14.25 -37.36 2.00
CA ALA A 22 12.82 -37.58 2.18
C ALA A 22 12.00 -36.48 1.50
N ALA A 23 11.06 -36.85 0.64
CA ALA A 23 10.03 -36.00 0.07
C ALA A 23 8.99 -35.59 1.15
N ALA A 24 9.45 -34.97 2.25
CA ALA A 24 8.60 -34.62 3.36
C ALA A 24 7.80 -33.35 3.05
N LYS A 25 6.49 -33.42 3.24
CA LYS A 25 5.56 -32.33 2.97
C LYS A 25 5.74 -31.17 3.95
N VAL A 26 6.10 -30.00 3.47
CA VAL A 26 6.17 -28.78 4.27
C VAL A 26 4.77 -28.27 4.53
N THR A 27 4.45 -27.94 5.77
CA THR A 27 3.20 -27.29 6.18
C THR A 27 3.48 -25.95 6.84
N PHE A 28 2.63 -24.96 6.56
CA PHE A 28 2.74 -23.62 7.11
C PHE A 28 1.60 -23.30 8.07
N THR A 29 1.92 -22.65 9.19
CA THR A 29 0.95 -22.15 10.16
C THR A 29 1.26 -20.72 10.57
N SER A 30 0.24 -19.95 10.95
CA SER A 30 0.40 -18.59 11.45
C SER A 30 0.02 -18.49 12.92
N SER A 31 0.82 -17.81 13.71
CA SER A 31 0.51 -17.51 15.12
C SER A 31 -0.65 -16.51 15.26
N ASN A 32 -0.92 -15.71 14.22
CA ASN A 32 -2.03 -14.76 14.20
C ASN A 32 -2.63 -14.60 12.79
N PRO A 33 -3.58 -15.50 12.42
CA PRO A 33 -4.21 -15.45 11.10
C PRO A 33 -5.08 -14.20 10.83
N LYS A 34 -5.47 -13.47 11.89
CA LYS A 34 -6.18 -12.18 11.77
C LYS A 34 -5.25 -11.07 11.27
N VAL A 35 -3.95 -11.14 11.57
CA VAL A 35 -2.92 -10.22 11.08
C VAL A 35 -2.35 -10.69 9.75
N ALA A 36 -1.87 -11.92 9.69
CA ALA A 36 -1.29 -12.52 8.49
C ALA A 36 -1.73 -13.98 8.39
N ALA A 37 -2.62 -14.28 7.46
CA ALA A 37 -3.01 -15.66 7.16
C ALA A 37 -1.99 -16.30 6.21
N VAL A 38 -1.74 -17.60 6.34
CA VAL A 38 -0.86 -18.35 5.46
C VAL A 38 -1.60 -19.55 4.85
N ASN A 39 -1.38 -19.79 3.59
CA ASN A 39 -1.83 -21.04 2.96
C ASN A 39 -0.94 -22.18 3.44
N LYS A 40 -1.55 -23.24 3.95
CA LYS A 40 -0.90 -24.36 4.62
C LYS A 40 0.11 -25.11 3.74
N THR A 41 -0.11 -25.16 2.43
CA THR A 41 0.71 -25.92 1.49
C THR A 41 1.65 -25.05 0.64
N THR A 42 1.19 -23.88 0.21
CA THR A 42 1.94 -23.02 -0.72
C THR A 42 2.84 -22.00 -0.01
N GLY A 43 2.67 -21.78 1.30
CA GLY A 43 3.36 -20.73 2.04
C GLY A 43 2.99 -19.31 1.62
N LYS A 44 1.89 -19.14 0.84
CA LYS A 44 1.36 -17.81 0.46
C LYS A 44 0.77 -17.12 1.68
N VAL A 45 1.37 -16.00 2.08
CA VAL A 45 0.93 -15.17 3.20
C VAL A 45 0.08 -14.02 2.69
N THR A 46 -1.09 -13.83 3.28
CA THR A 46 -2.00 -12.71 3.02
C THR A 46 -2.04 -11.77 4.22
N ALA A 47 -1.65 -10.52 4.01
CA ALA A 47 -1.64 -9.48 5.05
C ALA A 47 -3.04 -8.89 5.24
N LYS A 48 -3.70 -9.16 6.38
CA LYS A 48 -5.09 -8.76 6.67
C LYS A 48 -5.18 -7.50 7.53
N ALA A 49 -4.35 -7.38 8.56
CA ALA A 49 -4.37 -6.24 9.48
C ALA A 49 -2.96 -5.84 9.90
N LYS A 50 -2.77 -4.56 10.26
CA LYS A 50 -1.50 -4.07 10.84
C LYS A 50 -1.14 -4.88 12.08
N GLY A 51 0.11 -5.29 12.20
CA GLY A 51 0.61 -6.06 13.34
C GLY A 51 1.74 -6.99 12.93
N THR A 52 2.00 -7.98 13.79
CA THR A 52 3.04 -8.98 13.59
C THR A 52 2.44 -10.38 13.76
N ALA A 53 2.85 -11.30 12.92
CA ALA A 53 2.57 -12.73 13.05
C ALA A 53 3.85 -13.54 12.80
N VAL A 54 4.00 -14.66 13.46
CA VAL A 54 5.07 -15.62 13.20
C VAL A 54 4.50 -16.72 12.32
N ILE A 55 5.09 -16.91 11.16
CA ILE A 55 4.77 -18.03 10.28
C ILE A 55 5.77 -19.14 10.53
N THR A 56 5.27 -20.32 10.87
CA THR A 56 6.05 -21.52 11.11
C THR A 56 5.90 -22.45 9.91
N ALA A 57 7.01 -22.86 9.32
CA ALA A 57 7.09 -23.96 8.37
C ALA A 57 7.58 -25.22 9.11
N LYS A 58 6.82 -26.29 9.01
CA LYS A 58 7.12 -27.60 9.64
C LYS A 58 7.27 -28.67 8.59
N CYS A 59 8.32 -29.49 8.75
CA CYS A 59 8.59 -30.66 7.92
C CYS A 59 9.11 -31.78 8.83
N GLY A 60 8.28 -32.80 9.08
CA GLY A 60 8.58 -33.78 10.13
C GLY A 60 8.72 -33.10 11.48
N ASP A 61 9.82 -33.33 12.18
CA ASP A 61 10.13 -32.71 13.49
C ASP A 61 10.83 -31.35 13.36
N VAL A 62 11.31 -31.00 12.17
CA VAL A 62 12.02 -29.74 11.91
C VAL A 62 11.03 -28.59 11.74
N LYS A 63 11.29 -27.49 12.47
CA LYS A 63 10.51 -26.26 12.40
C LYS A 63 11.43 -25.08 12.10
N VAL A 64 10.99 -24.19 11.21
CA VAL A 64 11.62 -22.90 10.98
C VAL A 64 10.56 -21.79 11.00
N THR A 65 10.93 -20.63 11.48
CA THR A 65 10.00 -19.51 11.65
C THR A 65 10.40 -18.29 10.84
N CYS A 66 9.39 -17.53 10.44
CA CYS A 66 9.55 -16.23 9.80
C CYS A 66 8.64 -15.21 10.48
N LYS A 67 9.19 -14.14 11.01
CA LYS A 67 8.43 -13.02 11.58
C LYS A 67 7.90 -12.15 10.44
N VAL A 68 6.58 -12.11 10.28
CA VAL A 68 5.90 -11.29 9.27
C VAL A 68 5.34 -10.05 9.93
N THR A 69 5.78 -8.88 9.49
CA THR A 69 5.27 -7.58 9.93
C THR A 69 4.34 -7.00 8.87
N VAL A 70 3.09 -6.76 9.22
CA VAL A 70 2.11 -6.12 8.35
C VAL A 70 2.03 -4.64 8.67
N LYS A 71 2.25 -3.80 7.67
CA LYS A 71 2.15 -2.34 7.75
C LYS A 71 0.92 -1.83 6.99
N ASN A 72 0.34 -0.72 7.45
CA ASN A 72 -0.67 -0.03 6.65
C ASN A 72 0.00 0.68 5.47
N PRO A 73 -0.67 0.77 4.30
CA PRO A 73 -0.24 1.65 3.24
C PRO A 73 -0.21 3.11 3.71
N THR A 74 0.72 3.89 3.16
CA THR A 74 0.84 5.32 3.44
C THR A 74 0.82 6.12 2.15
N LEU A 75 0.29 7.34 2.23
CA LEU A 75 0.29 8.30 1.14
C LEU A 75 0.69 9.65 1.72
N THR A 76 1.75 10.25 1.19
CA THR A 76 2.22 11.58 1.55
C THR A 76 2.16 12.50 0.34
N LEU A 77 1.82 13.75 0.56
CA LEU A 77 1.76 14.79 -0.47
C LEU A 77 2.78 15.87 -0.15
N ASN A 78 3.37 16.45 -1.19
CA ASN A 78 4.30 17.58 -1.03
C ASN A 78 3.60 18.87 -0.57
N LYS A 79 2.27 18.98 -0.79
CA LYS A 79 1.45 20.12 -0.40
C LYS A 79 0.06 19.66 0.06
N THR A 80 -0.48 20.27 1.11
CA THR A 80 -1.87 20.08 1.58
C THR A 80 -2.80 21.19 1.09
N SER A 81 -2.21 22.30 0.62
CA SER A 81 -2.90 23.41 -0.03
C SER A 81 -2.07 23.96 -1.19
N ALA A 82 -2.72 24.56 -2.18
CA ALA A 82 -2.08 25.21 -3.30
C ALA A 82 -2.88 26.44 -3.74
N SER A 83 -2.19 27.44 -4.25
CA SER A 83 -2.80 28.61 -4.91
C SER A 83 -2.33 28.68 -6.36
N VAL A 84 -3.24 28.99 -7.26
CA VAL A 84 -2.94 29.10 -8.70
C VAL A 84 -3.79 30.19 -9.32
N LYS A 85 -3.24 30.97 -10.25
CA LYS A 85 -4.02 31.97 -11.02
C LYS A 85 -4.84 31.28 -12.10
N VAL A 86 -5.95 31.90 -12.52
CA VAL A 86 -6.73 31.44 -13.67
C VAL A 86 -5.83 31.25 -14.89
N GLY A 87 -5.96 30.15 -15.61
CA GLY A 87 -5.16 29.79 -16.77
C GLY A 87 -3.76 29.24 -16.46
N LYS A 88 -3.27 29.39 -15.23
CA LYS A 88 -1.95 28.87 -14.82
C LYS A 88 -2.06 27.48 -14.20
N THR A 89 -0.91 26.83 -14.03
CA THR A 89 -0.81 25.48 -13.47
C THR A 89 0.06 25.43 -12.22
N THR A 90 -0.20 24.47 -11.37
CA THR A 90 0.66 24.09 -10.24
C THR A 90 0.70 22.56 -10.14
N LYS A 91 1.73 22.00 -9.53
CA LYS A 91 1.89 20.54 -9.44
C LYS A 91 1.83 20.07 -8.00
N ILE A 92 1.10 18.97 -7.79
CA ILE A 92 1.12 18.16 -6.56
C ILE A 92 1.86 16.87 -6.87
N THR A 93 2.77 16.48 -5.99
CA THR A 93 3.42 15.17 -6.03
C THR A 93 2.97 14.32 -4.85
N ALA A 94 2.80 13.05 -5.09
CA ALA A 94 2.39 12.08 -4.09
C ALA A 94 3.43 10.95 -4.00
N LYS A 95 3.77 10.55 -2.77
CA LYS A 95 4.62 9.40 -2.48
C LYS A 95 3.82 8.38 -1.70
N ALA A 96 3.73 7.16 -2.21
CA ALA A 96 3.00 6.06 -1.58
C ALA A 96 3.94 4.93 -1.16
N ALA A 97 3.61 4.26 -0.06
CA ALA A 97 4.24 3.02 0.34
C ALA A 97 3.15 1.99 0.69
N PRO A 98 3.11 0.82 0.03
CA PRO A 98 3.96 0.44 -1.10
C PRO A 98 3.72 1.35 -2.32
N SER A 99 4.66 1.40 -3.24
CA SER A 99 4.48 2.08 -4.51
C SER A 99 3.25 1.53 -5.24
N GLY A 100 2.53 2.39 -5.94
CA GLY A 100 1.31 2.02 -6.64
C GLY A 100 0.78 3.16 -7.50
N LYS A 101 -0.25 2.88 -8.28
CA LYS A 101 -0.89 3.87 -9.13
C LYS A 101 -1.56 4.94 -8.26
N VAL A 102 -1.10 6.17 -8.39
CA VAL A 102 -1.71 7.34 -7.77
C VAL A 102 -2.80 7.88 -8.70
N THR A 103 -3.97 8.16 -8.15
CA THR A 103 -5.09 8.78 -8.89
C THR A 103 -5.42 10.13 -8.29
N TYR A 104 -5.76 11.09 -9.16
CA TYR A 104 -6.12 12.44 -8.79
C TYR A 104 -7.54 12.74 -9.30
N LYS A 105 -8.37 13.37 -8.49
CA LYS A 105 -9.74 13.74 -8.85
C LYS A 105 -10.06 15.14 -8.34
N SER A 106 -10.57 16.01 -9.21
CA SER A 106 -11.10 17.30 -8.79
C SER A 106 -12.54 17.17 -8.32
N GLY A 107 -12.85 17.77 -7.18
CA GLY A 107 -14.20 17.90 -6.65
C GLY A 107 -15.03 18.97 -7.39
N ASN A 108 -14.37 19.92 -8.08
CA ASN A 108 -15.02 20.92 -8.90
C ASN A 108 -14.17 21.29 -10.12
N LYS A 109 -14.45 20.64 -11.25
CA LYS A 109 -13.73 20.84 -12.51
C LYS A 109 -13.97 22.22 -13.14
N LYS A 110 -15.06 22.93 -12.78
CA LYS A 110 -15.33 24.30 -13.23
C LYS A 110 -14.38 25.32 -12.59
N ILE A 111 -13.81 25.01 -11.41
CA ILE A 111 -12.86 25.86 -10.69
C ILE A 111 -11.43 25.42 -10.97
N ALA A 112 -11.12 24.13 -10.85
CA ALA A 112 -9.80 23.60 -11.10
C ALA A 112 -9.88 22.17 -11.66
N THR A 113 -9.07 21.85 -12.65
CA THR A 113 -8.88 20.49 -13.18
C THR A 113 -7.56 19.92 -12.67
N VAL A 114 -7.42 18.60 -12.70
CA VAL A 114 -6.17 17.90 -12.37
C VAL A 114 -5.93 16.78 -13.37
N SER A 115 -4.69 16.67 -13.83
CA SER A 115 -4.25 15.58 -14.71
C SER A 115 -3.80 14.34 -13.91
N SER A 116 -3.61 13.22 -14.60
CA SER A 116 -3.13 11.96 -14.03
C SER A 116 -1.75 12.04 -13.39
N ASN A 117 -0.93 13.02 -13.75
CA ASN A 117 0.41 13.27 -13.20
C ASN A 117 0.42 14.31 -12.05
N GLY A 118 -0.76 14.75 -11.57
CA GLY A 118 -0.90 15.71 -10.48
C GLY A 118 -0.73 17.17 -10.86
N THR A 119 -0.76 17.52 -12.16
CA THR A 119 -0.77 18.92 -12.61
C THR A 119 -2.18 19.49 -12.50
N ILE A 120 -2.33 20.56 -11.72
CA ILE A 120 -3.58 21.28 -11.49
C ILE A 120 -3.60 22.53 -12.35
N LYS A 121 -4.69 22.77 -13.07
CA LYS A 121 -4.95 23.99 -13.85
C LYS A 121 -6.10 24.77 -13.22
N GLY A 122 -5.88 26.06 -12.95
CA GLY A 122 -6.93 26.98 -12.51
C GLY A 122 -7.83 27.36 -13.69
N ILE A 123 -9.14 27.20 -13.54
CA ILE A 123 -10.14 27.48 -14.59
C ILE A 123 -10.92 28.75 -14.28
N LYS A 124 -11.42 28.88 -13.06
CA LYS A 124 -12.22 30.02 -12.60
C LYS A 124 -11.88 30.33 -11.16
N LYS A 125 -11.95 31.60 -10.74
CA LYS A 125 -11.80 32.01 -9.33
C LYS A 125 -12.69 31.19 -8.40
N GLY A 126 -12.12 30.75 -7.27
CA GLY A 126 -12.82 29.96 -6.27
C GLY A 126 -11.92 28.90 -5.62
N THR A 127 -12.53 28.00 -4.88
CA THR A 127 -11.83 26.91 -4.18
C THR A 127 -12.32 25.56 -4.66
N ALA A 128 -11.39 24.66 -4.96
CA ALA A 128 -11.67 23.27 -5.30
C ALA A 128 -10.85 22.33 -4.38
N LYS A 129 -11.41 21.16 -4.11
CA LYS A 129 -10.72 20.08 -3.38
C LYS A 129 -10.21 19.06 -4.39
N ILE A 130 -8.92 18.80 -4.37
CA ILE A 130 -8.32 17.72 -5.17
C ILE A 130 -8.13 16.51 -4.26
N THR A 131 -8.71 15.40 -4.63
CA THR A 131 -8.59 14.11 -3.94
C THR A 131 -7.50 13.29 -4.60
N VAL A 132 -6.56 12.77 -3.78
CA VAL A 132 -5.44 11.94 -4.22
C VAL A 132 -5.56 10.59 -3.53
N THR A 133 -5.56 9.51 -4.29
CA THR A 133 -5.74 8.14 -3.75
C THR A 133 -4.66 7.20 -4.27
N CYS A 134 -4.13 6.37 -3.38
CA CYS A 134 -3.23 5.27 -3.72
C CYS A 134 -3.34 4.16 -2.67
N ASN A 135 -3.39 2.89 -3.11
CA ASN A 135 -3.46 1.71 -2.23
C ASN A 135 -4.58 1.79 -1.16
N GLY A 136 -5.73 2.40 -1.49
CA GLY A 136 -6.85 2.58 -0.56
C GLY A 136 -6.68 3.73 0.44
N VAL A 137 -5.55 4.45 0.41
CA VAL A 137 -5.34 5.66 1.22
C VAL A 137 -5.71 6.89 0.41
N THR A 138 -6.50 7.77 1.00
CA THR A 138 -6.97 9.01 0.37
C THR A 138 -6.47 10.23 1.15
N LYS A 139 -5.96 11.21 0.42
CA LYS A 139 -5.57 12.54 0.92
C LYS A 139 -6.22 13.63 0.08
N THR A 140 -6.39 14.81 0.63
CA THR A 140 -6.99 15.94 -0.07
C THR A 140 -6.08 17.16 -0.04
N VAL A 141 -6.14 17.94 -1.12
CA VAL A 141 -5.45 19.23 -1.25
C VAL A 141 -6.50 20.30 -1.53
N LYS A 142 -6.49 21.37 -0.74
CA LYS A 142 -7.31 22.56 -0.98
C LYS A 142 -6.62 23.42 -2.04
N VAL A 143 -7.30 23.68 -3.14
CA VAL A 143 -6.78 24.53 -4.23
C VAL A 143 -7.59 25.81 -4.29
N THR A 144 -6.92 26.95 -4.16
CA THR A 144 -7.51 28.28 -4.32
C THR A 144 -7.07 28.84 -5.66
N VAL A 145 -8.04 29.14 -6.52
CA VAL A 145 -7.81 29.82 -7.82
C VAL A 145 -8.11 31.31 -7.65
N LYS A 146 -7.13 32.15 -7.97
CA LYS A 146 -7.16 33.64 -7.86
C LYS A 146 -7.29 34.28 -9.23
#